data_37813a42312bd947af6c48a86b3c6597
#
_entry.id   37813a42312bd947af6c48a86b3c6597
#
_cell.length_a   1.000
_cell.length_b   1.000
_cell.length_c   1.000
_cell.angle_alpha   90.00
_cell.angle_beta   90.00
_cell.angle_gamma   90.00
#
_symmetry.space_group_name_H-M   'P 1'
#
loop_
_entity.id
_entity.type
_entity.pdbx_description
1 polymer ?
#
loop_
_entity_poly.entity_id
_entity_poly.type
_entity_poly.pdbx_seq_one_letter_code
_entity_poly.pdbx_strand_id
1 'polypeptide(L)'
;MNKQHGFTLLELVIAMAIFALLGLASWRLFDGVVRAERSSSSHERDMRGLQRAIAVIERDALQVTAQPMVLQQNVLLLQRGNWRNPLDEPRSELQDVTYRLDKGTLWRESQRPEQPLVQRQKLLTGVRELHWRLYDQSGWRSERPPGTRKSVSAPKALEITFSTERFESIRRVLLLPGSAS
;
A
#
# COMPACT_ATOMS: atom_id res chain seq x y z
N MET A 1 -12.88 71.50 32.77
CA MET A 1 -12.59 70.48 33.80
C MET A 1 -13.01 69.15 33.22
N ASN A 2 -12.08 68.36 32.78
CA ASN A 2 -12.33 67.01 32.26
C ASN A 2 -12.54 66.06 33.44
N LYS A 3 -13.74 65.47 33.56
CA LYS A 3 -14.04 64.44 34.54
C LYS A 3 -13.33 63.16 34.09
N GLN A 4 -12.25 62.76 34.76
CA GLN A 4 -11.65 61.45 34.60
C GLN A 4 -12.57 60.44 35.29
N HIS A 5 -13.23 59.59 34.49
CA HIS A 5 -13.97 58.45 34.99
C HIS A 5 -12.94 57.32 35.22
N GLY A 6 -12.75 56.94 36.48
CA GLY A 6 -11.95 55.78 36.84
C GLY A 6 -12.67 54.48 36.51
N PHE A 7 -11.94 53.45 36.09
CA PHE A 7 -12.48 52.11 35.87
C PHE A 7 -13.08 51.54 37.16
N THR A 8 -14.29 50.99 37.09
CA THR A 8 -14.89 50.31 38.22
C THR A 8 -14.34 48.90 38.35
N LEU A 9 -14.25 48.37 39.59
CA LEU A 9 -13.81 47.02 39.88
C LEU A 9 -14.69 46.00 39.14
N LEU A 10 -15.96 46.28 38.96
CA LEU A 10 -16.92 45.43 38.24
C LEU A 10 -16.57 45.36 36.72
N GLU A 11 -16.21 46.48 36.11
CA GLU A 11 -15.80 46.51 34.69
C GLU A 11 -14.56 45.63 34.47
N LEU A 12 -13.57 45.67 35.38
CA LEU A 12 -12.37 44.81 35.30
C LEU A 12 -12.73 43.32 35.38
N VAL A 13 -13.63 42.95 36.31
CA VAL A 13 -14.04 41.52 36.46
C VAL A 13 -14.78 41.02 35.24
N ILE A 14 -15.69 41.87 34.67
CA ILE A 14 -16.41 41.51 33.44
C ILE A 14 -15.44 41.36 32.26
N ALA A 15 -14.50 42.29 32.11
CA ALA A 15 -13.48 42.20 31.05
C ALA A 15 -12.63 40.92 31.16
N MET A 16 -12.19 40.55 32.37
CA MET A 16 -11.45 39.32 32.61
C MET A 16 -12.30 38.08 32.30
N ALA A 17 -13.58 38.06 32.66
CA ALA A 17 -14.49 36.95 32.37
C ALA A 17 -14.66 36.75 30.85
N ILE A 18 -14.90 37.88 30.12
CA ILE A 18 -15.01 37.83 28.65
C ILE A 18 -13.70 37.33 28.03
N PHE A 19 -12.55 37.81 28.51
CA PHE A 19 -11.24 37.40 28.00
C PHE A 19 -10.99 35.91 28.23
N ALA A 20 -11.36 35.40 29.40
CA ALA A 20 -11.27 33.98 29.72
C ALA A 20 -12.17 33.13 28.80
N LEU A 21 -13.38 33.56 28.54
CA LEU A 21 -14.31 32.88 27.61
C LEU A 21 -13.75 32.84 26.18
N LEU A 22 -13.23 33.98 25.69
CA LEU A 22 -12.61 34.07 24.38
C LEU A 22 -11.36 33.18 24.28
N GLY A 23 -10.55 33.13 25.32
CA GLY A 23 -9.39 32.22 25.39
C GLY A 23 -9.80 30.75 25.32
N LEU A 24 -10.83 30.37 26.07
CA LEU A 24 -11.38 29.02 26.05
C LEU A 24 -11.97 28.63 24.69
N ALA A 25 -12.71 29.54 24.06
CA ALA A 25 -13.26 29.33 22.71
C ALA A 25 -12.15 29.15 21.67
N SER A 26 -11.12 29.98 21.69
CA SER A 26 -9.96 29.91 20.81
C SER A 26 -9.20 28.59 20.97
N TRP A 27 -9.01 28.16 22.20
CA TRP A 27 -8.38 26.87 22.51
C TRP A 27 -9.16 25.70 21.92
N ARG A 28 -10.48 25.67 22.05
CA ARG A 28 -11.34 24.61 21.50
C ARG A 28 -11.28 24.56 19.97
N LEU A 29 -11.28 25.73 19.31
CA LEU A 29 -11.15 25.81 17.86
C LEU A 29 -9.79 25.27 17.40
N PHE A 30 -8.71 25.67 18.05
CA PHE A 30 -7.36 25.20 17.72
C PHE A 30 -7.22 23.68 17.88
N ASP A 31 -7.71 23.12 19.01
CA ASP A 31 -7.70 21.69 19.25
C ASP A 31 -8.52 20.90 18.20
N GLY A 32 -9.64 21.46 17.76
CA GLY A 32 -10.47 20.91 16.66
C GLY A 32 -9.71 20.85 15.33
N VAL A 33 -9.02 21.92 14.96
CA VAL A 33 -8.21 21.99 13.73
C VAL A 33 -7.05 20.97 13.77
N VAL A 34 -6.31 20.91 14.88
CA VAL A 34 -5.19 19.97 15.05
C VAL A 34 -5.66 18.51 14.95
N ARG A 35 -6.82 18.18 15.52
CA ARG A 35 -7.39 16.83 15.40
C ARG A 35 -7.80 16.50 13.97
N ALA A 36 -8.44 17.43 13.26
CA ALA A 36 -8.83 17.25 11.87
C ALA A 36 -7.61 17.04 10.97
N GLU A 37 -6.56 17.82 11.15
CA GLU A 37 -5.31 17.70 10.41
C GLU A 37 -4.62 16.33 10.65
N ARG A 38 -4.54 15.88 11.89
CA ARG A 38 -3.97 14.56 12.23
C ARG A 38 -4.74 13.43 11.58
N SER A 39 -6.07 13.49 11.58
CA SER A 39 -6.92 12.50 10.93
C SER A 39 -6.70 12.47 9.43
N SER A 40 -6.69 13.64 8.77
CA SER A 40 -6.45 13.78 7.34
C SER A 40 -5.07 13.25 6.94
N SER A 41 -4.03 13.62 7.68
CA SER A 41 -2.65 13.21 7.39
C SER A 41 -2.42 11.70 7.58
N SER A 42 -3.16 11.05 8.49
CA SER A 42 -3.08 9.59 8.65
C SER A 42 -3.74 8.87 7.47
N HIS A 43 -4.91 9.33 7.03
CA HIS A 43 -5.61 8.77 5.88
C HIS A 43 -4.78 8.87 4.60
N GLU A 44 -4.15 10.02 4.39
CA GLU A 44 -3.26 10.25 3.25
C GLU A 44 -2.02 9.35 3.27
N ARG A 45 -1.43 9.10 4.43
CA ARG A 45 -0.30 8.16 4.57
C ARG A 45 -0.67 6.73 4.22
N ASP A 46 -1.84 6.28 4.68
CA ASP A 46 -2.34 4.93 4.40
C ASP A 46 -2.64 4.76 2.90
N MET A 47 -3.27 5.76 2.29
CA MET A 47 -3.53 5.78 0.84
C MET A 47 -2.23 5.76 0.02
N ARG A 48 -1.25 6.59 0.38
CA ARG A 48 0.07 6.57 -0.28
C ARG A 48 0.80 5.25 -0.09
N GLY A 49 0.67 4.63 1.08
CA GLY A 49 1.19 3.29 1.36
C GLY A 49 0.60 2.24 0.42
N LEU A 50 -0.72 2.25 0.31
CA LEU A 50 -1.47 1.39 -0.59
C LEU A 50 -1.06 1.58 -2.07
N GLN A 51 -1.03 2.82 -2.54
CA GLN A 51 -0.63 3.13 -3.92
C GLN A 51 0.78 2.65 -4.23
N ARG A 52 1.74 2.85 -3.31
CA ARG A 52 3.12 2.35 -3.48
C ARG A 52 3.17 0.82 -3.54
N ALA A 53 2.42 0.12 -2.69
CA ALA A 53 2.37 -1.33 -2.70
C ALA A 53 1.83 -1.85 -4.05
N ILE A 54 0.72 -1.30 -4.53
CA ILE A 54 0.15 -1.65 -5.83
C ILE A 54 1.12 -1.34 -6.97
N ALA A 55 1.77 -0.19 -6.98
CA ALA A 55 2.73 0.18 -8.02
C ALA A 55 3.95 -0.77 -8.08
N VAL A 56 4.40 -1.32 -6.95
CA VAL A 56 5.46 -2.35 -6.92
C VAL A 56 4.96 -3.64 -7.55
N ILE A 57 3.76 -4.10 -7.19
CA ILE A 57 3.15 -5.32 -7.74
C ILE A 57 2.93 -5.17 -9.25
N GLU A 58 2.41 -4.04 -9.70
CA GLU A 58 2.19 -3.74 -11.11
C GLU A 58 3.49 -3.74 -11.90
N ARG A 59 4.54 -3.12 -11.38
CA ARG A 59 5.87 -3.15 -12.02
C ARG A 59 6.40 -4.56 -12.18
N ASP A 60 6.28 -5.40 -11.15
CA ASP A 60 6.73 -6.80 -11.23
C ASP A 60 5.88 -7.59 -12.22
N ALA A 61 4.56 -7.36 -12.25
CA ALA A 61 3.63 -7.99 -13.19
C ALA A 61 3.93 -7.62 -14.65
N LEU A 62 4.28 -6.35 -14.92
CA LEU A 62 4.63 -5.88 -16.26
C LEU A 62 5.99 -6.40 -16.77
N GLN A 63 6.83 -6.91 -15.88
CA GLN A 63 8.16 -7.42 -16.21
C GLN A 63 8.26 -8.93 -16.04
N VAL A 64 7.14 -9.61 -15.91
CA VAL A 64 7.11 -11.07 -15.77
C VAL A 64 7.70 -11.74 -17.03
N THR A 65 8.48 -12.79 -16.79
CA THR A 65 9.08 -13.57 -17.88
C THR A 65 8.12 -14.66 -18.38
N ALA A 66 8.53 -15.40 -19.42
CA ALA A 66 7.79 -16.56 -19.91
C ALA A 66 7.76 -17.75 -18.93
N GLN A 67 8.48 -17.67 -17.80
CA GLN A 67 8.42 -18.68 -16.75
C GLN A 67 7.00 -18.73 -16.14
N PRO A 68 6.49 -19.95 -15.87
CA PRO A 68 5.16 -20.10 -15.33
C PRO A 68 5.04 -19.47 -13.93
N MET A 69 4.06 -18.59 -13.76
CA MET A 69 3.67 -18.12 -12.43
C MET A 69 3.10 -19.28 -11.62
N VAL A 70 3.44 -19.33 -10.34
CA VAL A 70 2.91 -20.32 -9.39
C VAL A 70 2.04 -19.59 -8.39
N LEU A 71 0.83 -20.11 -8.18
CA LEU A 71 -0.10 -19.61 -7.16
C LEU A 71 -0.57 -20.79 -6.33
N GLN A 72 -0.17 -20.80 -5.06
CA GLN A 72 -0.51 -21.87 -4.13
C GLN A 72 -0.69 -21.30 -2.71
N GLN A 73 -1.77 -21.68 -2.04
CA GLN A 73 -2.06 -21.24 -0.67
C GLN A 73 -1.95 -19.71 -0.47
N ASN A 74 -2.47 -18.93 -1.42
CA ASN A 74 -2.37 -17.46 -1.43
C ASN A 74 -0.94 -16.89 -1.49
N VAL A 75 0.06 -17.71 -1.82
CA VAL A 75 1.42 -17.28 -2.12
C VAL A 75 1.59 -17.21 -3.63
N LEU A 76 1.96 -16.05 -4.14
CA LEU A 76 2.23 -15.83 -5.56
C LEU A 76 3.74 -15.82 -5.79
N LEU A 77 4.21 -16.71 -6.66
CA LEU A 77 5.58 -16.72 -7.15
C LEU A 77 5.60 -16.36 -8.63
N LEU A 78 6.50 -15.48 -8.99
CA LEU A 78 6.74 -15.09 -10.37
C LEU A 78 8.23 -14.82 -10.59
N GLN A 79 8.67 -14.99 -11.82
CA GLN A 79 9.99 -14.56 -12.24
C GLN A 79 9.86 -13.29 -13.09
N ARG A 80 10.64 -12.29 -12.77
CA ARG A 80 10.71 -11.04 -13.54
C ARG A 80 12.08 -10.86 -14.17
N GLY A 81 12.10 -10.22 -15.33
CA GLY A 81 13.30 -9.73 -16.00
C GLY A 81 13.58 -8.25 -15.71
N ASN A 82 14.52 -7.69 -16.49
CA ASN A 82 14.85 -6.27 -16.52
C ASN A 82 15.15 -5.67 -15.12
N TRP A 83 15.88 -6.40 -14.31
CA TRP A 83 16.33 -5.87 -13.03
C TRP A 83 17.54 -4.96 -13.24
N ARG A 84 17.40 -3.70 -12.82
CA ARG A 84 18.37 -2.64 -13.04
C ARG A 84 19.77 -3.05 -12.54
N ASN A 85 20.74 -3.04 -13.45
CA ASN A 85 22.15 -3.31 -13.19
C ASN A 85 23.00 -2.04 -13.40
N PRO A 86 23.01 -1.11 -12.43
CA PRO A 86 23.65 0.18 -12.61
C PRO A 86 25.18 0.10 -12.71
N LEU A 87 25.78 -1.00 -12.30
CA LEU A 87 27.23 -1.21 -12.32
C LEU A 87 27.67 -2.13 -13.47
N ASP A 88 26.75 -2.54 -14.32
CA ASP A 88 26.99 -3.46 -15.45
C ASP A 88 27.78 -4.73 -15.05
N GLU A 89 27.49 -5.22 -13.83
CA GLU A 89 28.11 -6.44 -13.33
C GLU A 89 27.65 -7.67 -14.14
N PRO A 90 28.51 -8.67 -14.38
CA PRO A 90 28.13 -9.92 -15.01
C PRO A 90 27.21 -10.70 -14.07
N ARG A 91 25.90 -10.55 -14.23
CA ARG A 91 24.88 -11.21 -13.41
C ARG A 91 23.60 -11.44 -14.21
N SER A 92 22.79 -12.38 -13.74
CA SER A 92 21.46 -12.57 -14.29
C SER A 92 20.57 -11.34 -14.07
N GLU A 93 19.88 -10.90 -15.11
CA GLU A 93 18.82 -9.88 -15.02
C GLU A 93 17.51 -10.45 -14.46
N LEU A 94 17.46 -11.75 -14.23
CA LEU A 94 16.29 -12.46 -13.71
C LEU A 94 16.22 -12.35 -12.18
N GLN A 95 15.02 -12.26 -11.67
CA GLN A 95 14.72 -12.22 -10.25
C GLN A 95 13.45 -13.01 -9.95
N ASP A 96 13.56 -13.96 -9.04
CA ASP A 96 12.40 -14.67 -8.50
C ASP A 96 11.78 -13.82 -7.40
N VAL A 97 10.48 -13.59 -7.50
CA VAL A 97 9.71 -12.74 -6.58
C VAL A 97 8.57 -13.56 -5.99
N THR A 98 8.46 -13.50 -4.67
CA THR A 98 7.40 -14.14 -3.91
C THR A 98 6.61 -13.09 -3.14
N TYR A 99 5.29 -13.13 -3.28
CA TYR A 99 4.36 -12.33 -2.50
C TYR A 99 3.65 -13.23 -1.49
N ARG A 100 3.70 -12.87 -0.22
CA ARG A 100 2.98 -13.58 0.84
C ARG A 100 2.46 -12.65 1.92
N LEU A 101 1.37 -13.05 2.53
CA LEU A 101 0.82 -12.42 3.72
C LEU A 101 1.38 -13.14 4.96
N ASP A 102 2.00 -12.40 5.86
CA ASP A 102 2.49 -12.92 7.13
C ASP A 102 2.10 -11.96 8.26
N LYS A 103 1.32 -12.43 9.22
CA LYS A 103 0.83 -11.66 10.38
C LYS A 103 0.27 -10.29 9.99
N GLY A 104 -0.61 -10.25 9.01
CA GLY A 104 -1.25 -9.02 8.53
C GLY A 104 -0.32 -8.06 7.76
N THR A 105 0.87 -8.53 7.38
CA THR A 105 1.81 -7.76 6.57
C THR A 105 2.00 -8.42 5.22
N LEU A 106 1.80 -7.67 4.14
CA LEU A 106 2.11 -8.10 2.78
C LEU A 106 3.60 -7.91 2.55
N TRP A 107 4.29 -9.02 2.32
CA TRP A 107 5.71 -9.06 2.05
C TRP A 107 5.98 -9.38 0.58
N ARG A 108 6.98 -8.73 0.04
CA ARG A 108 7.64 -9.07 -1.21
C ARG A 108 9.02 -9.60 -0.89
N GLU A 109 9.27 -10.83 -1.24
CA GLU A 109 10.58 -11.46 -1.12
C GLU A 109 11.14 -11.61 -2.53
N SER A 110 12.41 -11.26 -2.71
CA SER A 110 13.07 -11.35 -4.01
C SER A 110 14.42 -11.98 -3.87
N GLN A 111 14.73 -12.90 -4.79
CA GLN A 111 15.94 -13.67 -4.82
C GLN A 111 16.48 -13.73 -6.24
N ARG A 112 17.80 -13.70 -6.38
CA ARG A 112 18.44 -14.02 -7.65
C ARG A 112 18.54 -15.53 -7.79
N PRO A 113 18.32 -16.09 -9.00
CA PRO A 113 18.44 -17.54 -9.20
C PRO A 113 19.80 -18.13 -8.79
N GLU A 114 20.85 -17.32 -8.86
CA GLU A 114 22.24 -17.72 -8.62
C GLU A 114 22.74 -17.40 -7.19
N GLN A 115 21.94 -16.72 -6.37
CA GLN A 115 22.35 -16.28 -5.04
C GLN A 115 21.33 -16.68 -3.99
N PRO A 116 21.76 -17.28 -2.86
CA PRO A 116 20.84 -17.69 -1.80
C PRO A 116 20.27 -16.52 -0.98
N LEU A 117 20.73 -15.27 -1.23
CA LEU A 117 20.31 -14.10 -0.47
C LEU A 117 18.91 -13.65 -0.86
N VAL A 118 17.97 -13.82 0.06
CA VAL A 118 16.60 -13.32 -0.08
C VAL A 118 16.51 -11.89 0.45
N GLN A 119 16.12 -10.97 -0.42
CA GLN A 119 15.78 -9.59 -0.02
C GLN A 119 14.31 -9.52 0.34
N ARG A 120 14.00 -9.09 1.55
CA ARG A 120 12.63 -8.99 2.06
C ARG A 120 12.20 -7.54 2.17
N GLN A 121 11.13 -7.17 1.47
CA GLN A 121 10.55 -5.84 1.45
C GLN A 121 9.13 -5.88 2.02
N LYS A 122 8.89 -5.05 3.03
CA LYS A 122 7.55 -4.81 3.56
C LYS A 122 6.80 -3.87 2.61
N LEU A 123 5.66 -4.31 2.09
CA LEU A 123 4.84 -3.51 1.18
C LEU A 123 3.71 -2.79 1.91
N LEU A 124 2.93 -3.52 2.71
CA LEU A 124 1.75 -2.98 3.36
C LEU A 124 1.49 -3.72 4.68
N THR A 125 1.06 -2.99 5.70
CA THR A 125 0.62 -3.54 7.00
C THR A 125 -0.89 -3.45 7.16
N GLY A 126 -1.46 -4.18 8.12
CA GLY A 126 -2.89 -4.20 8.37
C GLY A 126 -3.71 -4.86 7.26
N VAL A 127 -3.07 -5.72 6.46
CA VAL A 127 -3.72 -6.44 5.36
C VAL A 127 -4.50 -7.63 5.89
N ARG A 128 -5.73 -7.73 5.43
CA ARG A 128 -6.66 -8.83 5.71
C ARG A 128 -7.16 -9.42 4.39
N GLU A 129 -7.54 -10.68 4.41
CA GLU A 129 -8.29 -11.34 3.32
C GLU A 129 -7.59 -11.23 1.95
N LEU A 130 -6.26 -11.37 1.92
CA LEU A 130 -5.52 -11.34 0.67
C LEU A 130 -5.89 -12.53 -0.21
N HIS A 131 -6.29 -12.27 -1.45
CA HIS A 131 -6.56 -13.28 -2.47
C HIS A 131 -5.91 -12.89 -3.78
N TRP A 132 -5.28 -13.89 -4.42
CA TRP A 132 -4.74 -13.80 -5.77
C TRP A 132 -5.55 -14.66 -6.72
N ARG A 133 -5.74 -14.20 -7.95
CA ARG A 133 -6.28 -15.02 -9.03
C ARG A 133 -5.52 -14.74 -10.32
N LEU A 134 -5.31 -15.77 -11.12
CA LEU A 134 -4.73 -15.70 -12.45
C LEU A 134 -5.82 -15.98 -13.49
N TYR A 135 -5.85 -15.21 -14.55
CA TYR A 135 -6.75 -15.40 -15.69
C TYR A 135 -5.99 -16.02 -16.85
N ASP A 136 -6.46 -17.15 -17.33
CA ASP A 136 -6.00 -17.83 -18.52
C ASP A 136 -7.16 -18.17 -19.48
N GLN A 137 -6.92 -18.98 -20.49
CA GLN A 137 -7.98 -19.43 -21.42
C GLN A 137 -9.13 -20.19 -20.76
N SER A 138 -8.88 -20.74 -19.57
CA SER A 138 -9.91 -21.50 -18.79
C SER A 138 -10.64 -20.61 -17.80
N GLY A 139 -10.35 -19.30 -17.76
CA GLY A 139 -10.94 -18.34 -16.83
C GLY A 139 -10.07 -18.04 -15.61
N TRP A 140 -10.72 -17.52 -14.56
CA TRP A 140 -10.05 -17.16 -13.31
C TRP A 140 -9.74 -18.37 -12.44
N ARG A 141 -8.50 -18.46 -11.97
CA ARG A 141 -8.02 -19.54 -11.07
C ARG A 141 -7.36 -18.97 -9.83
N SER A 142 -7.68 -19.55 -8.69
CA SER A 142 -7.07 -19.22 -7.39
C SER A 142 -5.87 -20.09 -7.05
N GLU A 143 -5.59 -21.13 -7.85
CA GLU A 143 -4.46 -22.02 -7.65
C GLU A 143 -3.81 -22.39 -8.99
N ARG A 144 -2.49 -22.41 -8.97
CA ARG A 144 -1.64 -22.87 -10.07
C ARG A 144 -0.37 -23.46 -9.46
N PRO A 145 -0.37 -24.75 -9.07
CA PRO A 145 0.76 -25.39 -8.42
C PRO A 145 1.97 -25.52 -9.37
N PRO A 146 3.19 -25.67 -8.81
CA PRO A 146 4.39 -25.91 -9.61
C PRO A 146 4.26 -27.22 -10.42
N GLY A 147 4.92 -27.28 -11.55
CA GLY A 147 4.89 -28.46 -12.43
C GLY A 147 3.63 -28.63 -13.26
N THR A 148 2.70 -27.68 -13.21
CA THR A 148 1.56 -27.62 -14.14
C THR A 148 2.14 -27.54 -15.55
N ARG A 149 1.93 -28.59 -16.35
CA ARG A 149 2.57 -28.80 -17.66
C ARG A 149 2.42 -27.60 -18.58
N LYS A 150 3.36 -27.46 -19.54
CA LYS A 150 3.39 -26.47 -20.63
C LYS A 150 2.07 -26.31 -21.44
N SER A 151 1.10 -27.21 -21.26
CA SER A 151 -0.23 -27.14 -21.88
C SER A 151 -1.18 -26.12 -21.28
N VAL A 152 -0.85 -25.52 -20.13
CA VAL A 152 -1.67 -24.45 -19.56
C VAL A 152 -1.13 -23.14 -20.13
N SER A 153 -2.00 -22.43 -20.87
CA SER A 153 -1.64 -21.13 -21.47
C SER A 153 -1.08 -20.16 -20.43
N ALA A 154 -0.18 -19.27 -20.88
CA ALA A 154 0.31 -18.20 -20.03
C ALA A 154 -0.85 -17.37 -19.48
N PRO A 155 -0.84 -16.96 -18.21
CA PRO A 155 -1.88 -16.12 -17.68
C PRO A 155 -1.84 -14.74 -18.35
N LYS A 156 -3.02 -14.23 -18.70
CA LYS A 156 -3.21 -12.93 -19.35
C LYS A 156 -3.43 -11.80 -18.39
N ALA A 157 -3.90 -12.12 -17.17
CA ALA A 157 -4.11 -11.13 -16.12
C ALA A 157 -3.87 -11.72 -14.73
N LEU A 158 -3.47 -10.85 -13.82
CA LEU A 158 -3.33 -11.10 -12.40
C LEU A 158 -4.32 -10.23 -11.64
N GLU A 159 -5.12 -10.83 -10.78
CA GLU A 159 -5.99 -10.11 -9.87
C GLU A 159 -5.47 -10.24 -8.44
N ILE A 160 -5.47 -9.13 -7.74
CA ILE A 160 -5.28 -9.07 -6.28
C ILE A 160 -6.53 -8.47 -5.65
N THR A 161 -7.03 -9.12 -4.61
CA THR A 161 -8.10 -8.61 -3.74
C THR A 161 -7.65 -8.69 -2.30
N PHE A 162 -7.83 -7.63 -1.53
CA PHE A 162 -7.52 -7.60 -0.10
C PHE A 162 -8.27 -6.47 0.60
N SER A 163 -8.35 -6.57 1.92
CA SER A 163 -8.87 -5.51 2.80
C SER A 163 -7.76 -5.00 3.71
N THR A 164 -7.90 -3.78 4.19
CA THR A 164 -7.08 -3.19 5.25
C THR A 164 -7.98 -2.74 6.40
N GLU A 165 -7.42 -2.15 7.44
CA GLU A 165 -8.24 -1.60 8.53
C GLU A 165 -9.20 -0.49 8.07
N ARG A 166 -8.81 0.28 7.03
CA ARG A 166 -9.56 1.46 6.54
C ARG A 166 -10.24 1.26 5.19
N PHE A 167 -9.74 0.35 4.38
CA PHE A 167 -10.24 0.12 3.02
C PHE A 167 -10.64 -1.33 2.88
N GLU A 168 -11.90 -1.56 2.52
CA GLU A 168 -12.43 -2.90 2.34
C GLU A 168 -12.49 -3.28 0.86
N SER A 169 -12.31 -4.57 0.58
CA SER A 169 -12.49 -5.16 -0.74
C SER A 169 -11.76 -4.44 -1.88
N ILE A 170 -10.52 -4.02 -1.62
CA ILE A 170 -9.68 -3.40 -2.66
C ILE A 170 -9.38 -4.47 -3.70
N ARG A 171 -9.81 -4.22 -4.94
CA ARG A 171 -9.59 -5.12 -6.07
C ARG A 171 -8.79 -4.41 -7.16
N ARG A 172 -7.74 -5.08 -7.66
CA ARG A 172 -6.95 -4.64 -8.81
C ARG A 172 -6.75 -5.78 -9.78
N VAL A 173 -6.91 -5.48 -11.06
CA VAL A 173 -6.63 -6.40 -12.16
C VAL A 173 -5.51 -5.79 -12.98
N LEU A 174 -4.44 -6.56 -13.15
CA LEU A 174 -3.23 -6.17 -13.87
C LEU A 174 -3.11 -7.04 -15.12
N LEU A 175 -2.97 -6.42 -16.27
CA LEU A 175 -2.69 -7.14 -17.52
C LEU A 175 -1.23 -7.59 -17.53
N LEU A 176 -1.01 -8.81 -17.97
CA LEU A 176 0.33 -9.40 -18.06
C LEU A 176 0.88 -9.25 -19.49
N PRO A 177 2.21 -9.22 -19.67
CA PRO A 177 2.82 -9.18 -21.00
C PRO A 177 2.35 -10.35 -21.86
N GLY A 178 2.09 -10.09 -23.15
CA GLY A 178 1.58 -11.12 -24.09
C GLY A 178 0.06 -11.32 -24.04
N SER A 179 -0.69 -10.52 -23.28
CA SER A 179 -2.16 -10.59 -23.24
C SER A 179 -2.86 -10.07 -24.52
N ALA A 180 -2.13 -9.35 -25.37
CA ALA A 180 -2.67 -8.61 -26.53
C ALA A 180 -2.54 -9.35 -27.87
N SER A 181 -2.38 -10.68 -27.88
CA SER A 181 -2.38 -11.50 -29.12
C SER A 181 -3.58 -12.41 -29.20
#